data_318810339bcf30f6c1d9cccc2287c092
#
_entry.id   318810339bcf30f6c1d9cccc2287c092
#
_cell.length_a   1.000
_cell.length_b   1.000
_cell.length_c   1.000
_cell.angle_alpha   90.00
_cell.angle_beta   90.00
_cell.angle_gamma   90.00
#
_symmetry.space_group_name_H-M   'P 1'
#
loop_
_entity.id
_entity.type
_entity.pdbx_description
1 polymer ?
#
loop_
_entity_poly.entity_id
_entity_poly.type
_entity_poly.pdbx_seq_one_letter_code
_entity_poly.pdbx_strand_id
1 'polypeptide(L)'
;ASDVYKRQYMEKYTVSRMIGAAPGYVGYEEGGQLTEKVRRKPYSIVLLDEIEKAHPDVFNILLQVLDEGRLTDNYGRTIDFKNTVIIMTSNIGTRQLKEFGRGVGFAAQARTDDNEYSRSVIQKALNKTFAPEFLNRLDEIITFDQLSLDAITKIVDIELKGLYERIAVSYTHLT
;
A
#
# COMPACT_ATOMS: atom_id res chain seq x y z
N ALA A 1 -9.56 12.59 10.32
CA ALA A 1 -9.80 11.15 10.26
C ALA A 1 -9.32 10.65 8.91
N SER A 2 -8.18 9.94 8.92
CA SER A 2 -7.64 9.29 7.74
C SER A 2 -8.48 8.04 7.45
N ASP A 3 -9.24 8.04 6.35
CA ASP A 3 -9.95 6.86 5.89
C ASP A 3 -8.93 5.90 5.26
N VAL A 4 -8.52 4.90 6.05
CA VAL A 4 -7.63 3.83 5.60
C VAL A 4 -8.45 2.84 4.78
N TYR A 5 -8.19 2.79 3.47
CA TYR A 5 -8.76 1.76 2.60
C TYR A 5 -7.91 0.51 2.65
N LYS A 6 -8.34 -0.46 3.45
CA LYS A 6 -7.85 -1.84 3.41
C LYS A 6 -8.75 -2.68 2.52
N ARG A 7 -8.13 -3.36 1.55
CA ARG A 7 -8.53 -4.61 0.90
C ARG A 7 -9.07 -4.62 -0.52
N GLN A 8 -8.48 -5.57 -1.22
CA GLN A 8 -8.96 -6.40 -2.32
C GLN A 8 -9.07 -5.72 -3.69
N TYR A 9 -7.89 -5.50 -4.27
CA TYR A 9 -7.79 -5.08 -5.66
C TYR A 9 -7.27 -6.22 -6.55
N MET A 10 -7.71 -7.46 -6.31
CA MET A 10 -7.24 -8.66 -7.03
C MET A 10 -8.01 -9.00 -8.31
N GLU A 11 -9.15 -8.37 -8.60
CA GLU A 11 -10.00 -8.74 -9.73
C GLU A 11 -10.31 -7.56 -10.64
N LYS A 12 -10.70 -7.84 -11.91
CA LYS A 12 -11.21 -6.84 -12.88
C LYS A 12 -12.31 -5.93 -12.30
N TYR A 13 -13.01 -6.41 -11.30
CA TYR A 13 -14.02 -5.67 -10.51
C TYR A 13 -13.45 -4.43 -9.80
N THR A 14 -12.16 -4.39 -9.62
CA THR A 14 -11.48 -3.35 -8.85
C THR A 14 -11.44 -2.01 -9.55
N VAL A 15 -11.18 -2.01 -10.85
CA VAL A 15 -11.17 -0.79 -11.66
C VAL A 15 -12.55 -0.14 -11.63
N SER A 16 -13.60 -0.93 -11.83
CA SER A 16 -14.98 -0.44 -11.74
C SER A 16 -15.34 0.12 -10.37
N ARG A 17 -14.75 -0.43 -9.29
CA ARG A 17 -14.93 0.12 -7.94
C ARG A 17 -14.16 1.42 -7.72
N MET A 18 -13.04 1.60 -8.38
CA MET A 18 -12.24 2.83 -8.24
C MET A 18 -12.87 4.00 -8.98
N ILE A 19 -13.20 3.83 -10.26
CA ILE A 19 -13.68 4.91 -11.14
C ILE A 19 -15.17 4.83 -11.48
N GLY A 20 -15.84 3.72 -11.14
CA GLY A 20 -17.24 3.42 -11.47
C GLY A 20 -17.37 2.44 -12.63
N ALA A 21 -18.49 1.73 -12.68
CA ALA A 21 -18.81 0.80 -13.75
C ALA A 21 -19.24 1.57 -15.03
N ALA A 22 -19.05 0.95 -16.19
CA ALA A 22 -19.52 1.50 -17.45
C ALA A 22 -21.07 1.51 -17.53
N PRO A 23 -21.68 2.40 -18.33
CA PRO A 23 -23.11 2.43 -18.51
C PRO A 23 -23.67 1.06 -18.91
N GLY A 24 -24.75 0.63 -18.24
CA GLY A 24 -25.39 -0.66 -18.48
C GLY A 24 -24.83 -1.83 -17.65
N TYR A 25 -23.78 -1.62 -16.88
CA TYR A 25 -23.26 -2.64 -15.95
C TYR A 25 -23.74 -2.43 -14.53
N VAL A 26 -23.81 -3.53 -13.76
CA VAL A 26 -24.16 -3.50 -12.33
C VAL A 26 -23.17 -2.62 -11.57
N GLY A 27 -23.69 -1.72 -10.74
CA GLY A 27 -22.88 -0.77 -9.97
C GLY A 27 -22.60 0.57 -10.69
N TYR A 28 -23.16 0.81 -11.85
CA TYR A 28 -23.01 2.10 -12.55
C TYR A 28 -23.52 3.28 -11.71
N GLU A 29 -24.67 3.14 -11.05
CA GLU A 29 -25.28 4.19 -10.23
C GLU A 29 -24.51 4.49 -8.93
N GLU A 30 -23.69 3.56 -8.46
CA GLU A 30 -22.92 3.72 -7.23
C GLU A 30 -21.70 4.65 -7.42
N GLY A 31 -21.26 4.85 -8.66
CA GLY A 31 -20.05 5.61 -8.99
C GLY A 31 -18.76 4.92 -8.51
N GLY A 32 -17.63 5.55 -8.78
CA GLY A 32 -16.33 5.06 -8.31
C GLY A 32 -16.08 5.42 -6.86
N GLN A 33 -15.73 4.44 -6.04
CA GLN A 33 -15.48 4.68 -4.60
C GLN A 33 -14.31 5.63 -4.36
N LEU A 34 -13.22 5.51 -5.14
CA LEU A 34 -12.06 6.38 -5.03
C LEU A 34 -12.41 7.79 -5.54
N THR A 35 -12.95 7.88 -6.76
CA THR A 35 -13.27 9.16 -7.40
C THR A 35 -14.30 9.96 -6.61
N GLU A 36 -15.36 9.33 -6.11
CA GLU A 36 -16.37 10.01 -5.30
C GLU A 36 -15.82 10.53 -3.96
N LYS A 37 -14.90 9.80 -3.34
CA LYS A 37 -14.32 10.22 -2.06
C LYS A 37 -13.36 11.37 -2.22
N VAL A 38 -12.47 11.31 -3.22
CA VAL A 38 -11.55 12.42 -3.52
C VAL A 38 -12.34 13.65 -3.96
N ARG A 39 -13.39 13.47 -4.76
CA ARG A 39 -14.28 14.59 -5.16
C ARG A 39 -14.90 15.31 -3.96
N ARG A 40 -15.32 14.56 -2.95
CA ARG A 40 -15.93 15.13 -1.72
C ARG A 40 -14.89 15.73 -0.77
N LYS A 41 -13.67 15.15 -0.76
CA LYS A 41 -12.58 15.59 0.12
C LYS A 41 -11.27 15.65 -0.68
N PRO A 42 -11.02 16.74 -1.42
CA PRO A 42 -9.83 16.87 -2.28
C PRO A 42 -8.50 16.77 -1.49
N TYR A 43 -8.48 17.29 -0.27
CA TYR A 43 -7.32 17.19 0.63
C TYR A 43 -7.40 15.88 1.42
N SER A 44 -6.94 14.80 0.83
CA SER A 44 -7.04 13.46 1.42
C SER A 44 -5.76 12.64 1.24
N ILE A 45 -5.62 11.61 2.06
CA ILE A 45 -4.58 10.61 1.91
C ILE A 45 -5.23 9.33 1.41
N VAL A 46 -4.76 8.83 0.27
CA VAL A 46 -5.16 7.56 -0.31
C VAL A 46 -4.08 6.54 -0.01
N LEU A 47 -4.42 5.49 0.74
CA LEU A 47 -3.53 4.36 1.02
C LEU A 47 -3.93 3.16 0.17
N LEU A 48 -3.01 2.69 -0.66
CA LEU A 48 -3.12 1.49 -1.48
C LEU A 48 -2.19 0.43 -0.89
N ASP A 49 -2.77 -0.52 -0.18
CA ASP A 49 -2.02 -1.57 0.52
C ASP A 49 -1.78 -2.77 -0.40
N GLU A 50 -0.57 -3.36 -0.34
CA GLU A 50 -0.17 -4.53 -1.14
C GLU A 50 -0.36 -4.32 -2.65
N ILE A 51 0.13 -3.20 -3.18
CA ILE A 51 -0.08 -2.79 -4.57
C ILE A 51 0.42 -3.83 -5.60
N GLU A 52 1.39 -4.66 -5.24
CA GLU A 52 1.87 -5.75 -6.10
C GLU A 52 0.82 -6.81 -6.42
N LYS A 53 -0.26 -6.85 -5.67
CA LYS A 53 -1.39 -7.77 -5.89
C LYS A 53 -2.50 -7.17 -6.75
N ALA A 54 -2.38 -5.90 -7.10
CA ALA A 54 -3.40 -5.21 -7.89
C ALA A 54 -3.46 -5.71 -9.34
N HIS A 55 -4.65 -5.62 -9.93
CA HIS A 55 -4.82 -5.92 -11.35
C HIS A 55 -4.02 -4.90 -12.20
N PRO A 56 -3.42 -5.31 -13.34
CA PRO A 56 -2.65 -4.41 -14.21
C PRO A 56 -3.37 -3.12 -14.60
N ASP A 57 -4.68 -3.15 -14.80
CA ASP A 57 -5.47 -1.97 -15.14
C ASP A 57 -5.48 -0.90 -14.04
N VAL A 58 -5.23 -1.27 -12.78
CA VAL A 58 -5.08 -0.32 -11.68
C VAL A 58 -3.85 0.56 -11.87
N PHE A 59 -2.76 -0.01 -12.38
CA PHE A 59 -1.54 0.76 -12.68
C PHE A 59 -1.76 1.79 -13.78
N ASN A 60 -2.58 1.48 -14.79
CA ASN A 60 -2.94 2.43 -15.85
C ASN A 60 -3.71 3.64 -15.28
N ILE A 61 -4.63 3.38 -14.34
CA ILE A 61 -5.35 4.44 -13.63
C ILE A 61 -4.41 5.28 -12.77
N LEU A 62 -3.52 4.63 -12.03
CA LEU A 62 -2.54 5.32 -11.18
C LEU A 62 -1.56 6.14 -12.00
N LEU A 63 -1.10 5.65 -13.16
CA LEU A 63 -0.27 6.41 -14.09
C LEU A 63 -0.97 7.69 -14.52
N GLN A 64 -2.25 7.62 -14.91
CA GLN A 64 -3.01 8.81 -15.27
C GLN A 64 -3.10 9.82 -14.12
N VAL A 65 -3.34 9.34 -12.90
CA VAL A 65 -3.40 10.20 -11.70
C VAL A 65 -2.04 10.84 -11.41
N LEU A 66 -0.95 10.06 -11.47
CA LEU A 66 0.40 10.54 -11.19
C LEU A 66 0.91 11.52 -12.26
N ASP A 67 0.54 11.33 -13.53
CA ASP A 67 0.95 12.19 -14.63
C ASP A 67 0.15 13.49 -14.72
N GLU A 68 -1.18 13.34 -14.71
CA GLU A 68 -2.08 14.45 -15.00
C GLU A 68 -2.62 15.13 -13.74
N GLY A 69 -2.47 14.49 -12.57
CA GLY A 69 -3.07 14.94 -11.32
C GLY A 69 -4.60 14.92 -11.35
N ARG A 70 -5.20 14.13 -12.25
CA ARG A 70 -6.65 14.04 -12.43
C ARG A 70 -7.07 12.68 -12.95
N LEU A 71 -8.33 12.33 -12.74
CA LEU A 71 -8.92 11.08 -13.19
C LEU A 71 -10.36 11.32 -13.65
N THR A 72 -10.73 10.73 -14.78
CA THR A 72 -12.12 10.79 -15.27
C THR A 72 -12.90 9.61 -14.72
N ASP A 73 -14.04 9.88 -14.10
CA ASP A 73 -14.94 8.85 -13.59
C ASP A 73 -15.87 8.29 -14.68
N ASN A 74 -16.69 7.29 -14.32
CA ASN A 74 -17.66 6.66 -15.22
C ASN A 74 -18.80 7.59 -15.69
N TYR A 75 -18.98 8.74 -15.06
CA TYR A 75 -19.94 9.79 -15.47
C TYR A 75 -19.31 10.83 -16.39
N GLY A 76 -18.03 10.67 -16.75
CA GLY A 76 -17.29 11.64 -17.55
C GLY A 76 -16.82 12.86 -16.77
N ARG A 77 -16.90 12.85 -15.43
CA ARG A 77 -16.45 13.97 -14.59
C ARG A 77 -14.96 13.86 -14.35
N THR A 78 -14.22 14.93 -14.50
CA THR A 78 -12.81 15.02 -14.16
C THR A 78 -12.64 15.33 -12.67
N ILE A 79 -12.00 14.43 -11.95
CA ILE A 79 -11.73 14.54 -10.52
C ILE A 79 -10.28 14.98 -10.33
N ASP A 80 -10.06 16.04 -9.56
CA ASP A 80 -8.74 16.60 -9.26
C ASP A 80 -8.07 15.84 -8.08
N PHE A 81 -6.86 15.33 -8.32
CA PHE A 81 -6.03 14.62 -7.35
C PHE A 81 -4.79 15.42 -6.93
N LYS A 82 -4.59 16.65 -7.42
CA LYS A 82 -3.37 17.44 -7.15
C LYS A 82 -3.13 17.73 -5.67
N ASN A 83 -4.19 17.74 -4.87
CA ASN A 83 -4.12 17.96 -3.43
C ASN A 83 -4.24 16.65 -2.62
N THR A 84 -4.03 15.50 -3.28
CA THR A 84 -4.16 14.18 -2.67
C THR A 84 -2.76 13.57 -2.50
N VAL A 85 -2.45 13.05 -1.32
CA VAL A 85 -1.24 12.25 -1.09
C VAL A 85 -1.58 10.79 -1.34
N ILE A 86 -0.84 10.14 -2.22
CA ILE A 86 -1.02 8.71 -2.54
C ILE A 86 0.13 7.94 -1.89
N ILE A 87 -0.20 7.03 -0.99
CA ILE A 87 0.74 6.15 -0.31
C ILE A 87 0.46 4.73 -0.79
N MET A 88 1.51 4.06 -1.27
CA MET A 88 1.43 2.66 -1.71
C MET A 88 2.35 1.81 -0.85
N THR A 89 1.87 0.67 -0.33
CA THR A 89 2.68 -0.30 0.39
C THR A 89 2.91 -1.55 -0.45
N SER A 90 4.03 -2.20 -0.25
CA SER A 90 4.37 -3.45 -0.95
C SER A 90 5.28 -4.34 -0.10
N ASN A 91 5.12 -5.64 -0.25
CA ASN A 91 5.98 -6.66 0.35
C ASN A 91 7.02 -7.23 -0.63
N ILE A 92 7.26 -6.55 -1.73
CA ILE A 92 8.22 -6.97 -2.76
C ILE A 92 9.64 -7.01 -2.18
N GLY A 93 10.38 -8.04 -2.56
CA GLY A 93 11.76 -8.24 -2.10
C GLY A 93 11.89 -8.98 -0.77
N THR A 94 10.85 -9.05 0.05
CA THR A 94 10.91 -9.69 1.37
C THR A 94 11.24 -11.19 1.29
N ARG A 95 10.76 -11.90 0.26
CA ARG A 95 11.08 -13.33 0.03
C ARG A 95 12.53 -13.50 -0.35
N GLN A 96 13.03 -12.70 -1.29
CA GLN A 96 14.42 -12.75 -1.75
C GLN A 96 15.39 -12.47 -0.59
N LEU A 97 15.09 -11.48 0.24
CA LEU A 97 15.89 -11.18 1.43
C LEU A 97 15.88 -12.34 2.44
N LYS A 98 14.75 -13.03 2.65
CA LYS A 98 14.66 -14.20 3.54
C LYS A 98 15.41 -15.42 3.01
N GLU A 99 15.40 -15.65 1.72
CA GLU A 99 16.12 -16.75 1.08
C GLU A 99 17.62 -16.56 1.18
N PHE A 100 18.11 -15.33 1.02
CA PHE A 100 19.53 -15.00 1.17
C PHE A 100 19.99 -14.98 2.63
N GLY A 101 19.17 -14.54 3.58
CA GLY A 101 19.49 -14.59 5.02
C GLY A 101 19.58 -16.01 5.60
N ARG A 102 19.13 -17.03 4.86
CA ARG A 102 19.29 -18.46 5.18
C ARG A 102 20.50 -19.12 4.52
N GLY A 103 21.24 -18.42 3.67
CA GLY A 103 22.45 -18.93 3.02
C GLY A 103 23.60 -19.05 4.00
N VAL A 104 23.79 -20.28 4.47
CA VAL A 104 25.02 -20.90 5.01
C VAL A 104 26.16 -19.95 5.40
N GLY A 105 26.26 -19.67 6.70
CA GLY A 105 27.52 -19.63 7.42
C GLY A 105 28.65 -18.80 6.85
N PHE A 106 28.58 -17.46 6.92
CA PHE A 106 29.77 -16.65 7.07
C PHE A 106 29.48 -15.46 8.00
N ALA A 107 30.17 -15.53 9.09
CA ALA A 107 30.61 -14.51 10.05
C ALA A 107 29.94 -13.12 10.04
N ALA A 108 29.47 -12.77 11.20
CA ALA A 108 29.11 -11.47 11.76
C ALA A 108 30.10 -10.32 11.50
N GLN A 109 30.37 -9.94 10.25
CA GLN A 109 31.36 -8.91 9.95
C GLN A 109 31.03 -7.95 8.80
N ALA A 110 29.75 -7.70 8.49
CA ALA A 110 29.41 -6.72 7.46
C ALA A 110 28.04 -6.06 7.72
N ARG A 111 27.92 -5.22 8.74
CA ARG A 111 26.66 -4.49 9.01
C ARG A 111 26.42 -3.27 8.10
N THR A 112 27.39 -2.82 7.36
CA THR A 112 27.27 -1.72 6.39
C THR A 112 27.03 -2.20 4.97
N ASP A 113 27.62 -3.32 4.55
CA ASP A 113 27.38 -3.94 3.24
C ASP A 113 26.00 -4.58 3.11
N ASP A 114 25.40 -5.05 4.20
CA ASP A 114 24.06 -5.66 4.23
C ASP A 114 22.94 -4.67 3.82
N ASN A 115 23.07 -3.40 4.14
CA ASN A 115 22.05 -2.40 3.80
C ASN A 115 22.07 -2.02 2.31
N GLU A 116 23.23 -1.85 1.72
CA GLU A 116 23.36 -1.56 0.28
C GLU A 116 22.93 -2.77 -0.55
N TYR A 117 23.35 -3.95 -0.15
CA TYR A 117 22.93 -5.18 -0.79
C TYR A 117 21.40 -5.38 -0.71
N SER A 118 20.81 -5.21 0.46
CA SER A 118 19.36 -5.31 0.66
C SER A 118 18.59 -4.32 -0.22
N ARG A 119 19.04 -3.09 -0.31
CA ARG A 119 18.48 -2.08 -1.21
C ARG A 119 18.60 -2.50 -2.68
N SER A 120 19.73 -3.06 -3.10
CA SER A 120 19.90 -3.51 -4.47
C SER A 120 18.96 -4.66 -4.83
N VAL A 121 18.74 -5.60 -3.92
CA VAL A 121 17.79 -6.72 -4.08
C VAL A 121 16.36 -6.21 -4.19
N ILE A 122 15.96 -5.28 -3.32
CA ILE A 122 14.63 -4.65 -3.36
C ILE A 122 14.45 -3.90 -4.68
N GLN A 123 15.43 -3.09 -5.10
CA GLN A 123 15.35 -2.35 -6.35
C GLN A 123 15.21 -3.26 -7.58
N LYS A 124 15.94 -4.38 -7.63
CA LYS A 124 15.79 -5.38 -8.68
C LYS A 124 14.40 -6.04 -8.67
N ALA A 125 13.86 -6.32 -7.49
CA ALA A 125 12.54 -6.88 -7.33
C ALA A 125 11.44 -5.90 -7.77
N LEU A 126 11.56 -4.61 -7.44
CA LEU A 126 10.68 -3.54 -7.89
C LEU A 126 10.68 -3.43 -9.42
N ASN A 127 11.87 -3.34 -10.04
CA ASN A 127 12.03 -3.25 -11.50
C ASN A 127 11.50 -4.47 -12.25
N LYS A 128 11.46 -5.63 -11.60
CA LYS A 128 10.87 -6.85 -12.17
C LYS A 128 9.35 -6.86 -12.10
N THR A 129 8.78 -6.23 -11.07
CA THR A 129 7.34 -6.30 -10.79
C THR A 129 6.56 -5.13 -11.38
N PHE A 130 7.14 -3.95 -11.34
CA PHE A 130 6.52 -2.72 -11.84
C PHE A 130 7.20 -2.22 -13.10
N ALA A 131 6.41 -1.65 -14.01
CA ALA A 131 6.94 -1.00 -15.20
C ALA A 131 7.84 0.19 -14.80
N PRO A 132 8.98 0.40 -15.49
CA PRO A 132 9.85 1.55 -15.23
C PRO A 132 9.13 2.89 -15.29
N GLU A 133 8.17 3.02 -16.19
CA GLU A 133 7.33 4.21 -16.32
C GLU A 133 6.59 4.52 -15.02
N PHE A 134 6.02 3.51 -14.36
CA PHE A 134 5.33 3.66 -13.09
C PHE A 134 6.29 4.07 -11.96
N LEU A 135 7.44 3.40 -11.86
CA LEU A 135 8.45 3.72 -10.82
C LEU A 135 9.01 5.14 -10.95
N ASN A 136 9.17 5.63 -12.18
CA ASN A 136 9.68 6.98 -12.46
C ASN A 136 8.68 8.10 -12.10
N ARG A 137 7.41 7.77 -11.83
CA ARG A 137 6.38 8.73 -11.41
C ARG A 137 6.21 8.83 -9.90
N LEU A 138 6.90 7.96 -9.15
CA LEU A 138 6.90 8.03 -7.70
C LEU A 138 7.86 9.12 -7.24
N ASP A 139 7.41 9.99 -6.35
CA ASP A 139 8.22 11.04 -5.75
C ASP A 139 9.31 10.45 -4.85
N GLU A 140 8.97 9.38 -4.09
CA GLU A 140 9.88 8.74 -3.15
C GLU A 140 9.56 7.26 -2.96
N ILE A 141 10.60 6.44 -2.82
CA ILE A 141 10.51 5.03 -2.46
C ILE A 141 11.23 4.83 -1.13
N ILE A 142 10.44 4.53 -0.10
CA ILE A 142 10.93 4.30 1.27
C ILE A 142 11.01 2.79 1.53
N THR A 143 12.19 2.31 1.90
CA THR A 143 12.40 0.94 2.35
C THR A 143 12.45 0.88 3.87
N PHE A 144 11.70 -0.07 4.44
CA PHE A 144 11.74 -0.34 5.86
C PHE A 144 12.73 -1.45 6.16
N ASP A 145 13.62 -1.20 7.13
CA ASP A 145 14.56 -2.19 7.61
C ASP A 145 13.86 -3.27 8.45
N GLN A 146 14.54 -4.41 8.61
CA GLN A 146 14.05 -5.46 9.50
C GLN A 146 14.09 -4.99 10.96
N LEU A 147 13.03 -5.28 11.70
CA LEU A 147 12.97 -4.97 13.12
C LEU A 147 13.97 -5.83 13.91
N SER A 148 14.72 -5.19 14.78
CA SER A 148 15.58 -5.91 15.76
C SER A 148 14.72 -6.68 16.77
N LEU A 149 15.30 -7.71 17.40
CA LEU A 149 14.63 -8.47 18.47
C LEU A 149 14.14 -7.54 19.61
N ASP A 150 14.95 -6.55 19.98
CA ASP A 150 14.58 -5.57 21.01
C ASP A 150 13.38 -4.72 20.59
N ALA A 151 13.31 -4.33 19.32
CA ALA A 151 12.17 -3.58 18.79
C ALA A 151 10.91 -4.45 18.76
N ILE A 152 11.04 -5.72 18.35
CA ILE A 152 9.94 -6.69 18.35
C ILE A 152 9.42 -6.90 19.77
N THR A 153 10.31 -7.09 20.76
CA THR A 153 9.92 -7.26 22.16
C THR A 153 9.12 -6.06 22.67
N LYS A 154 9.59 -4.85 22.40
CA LYS A 154 8.85 -3.62 22.79
C LYS A 154 7.47 -3.54 22.13
N ILE A 155 7.34 -3.93 20.87
CA ILE A 155 6.04 -3.95 20.18
C ILE A 155 5.10 -4.97 20.83
N VAL A 156 5.61 -6.17 21.15
CA VAL A 156 4.84 -7.20 21.85
C VAL A 156 4.34 -6.70 23.19
N ASP A 157 5.18 -6.03 23.97
CA ASP A 157 4.80 -5.46 25.28
C ASP A 157 3.68 -4.43 25.13
N ILE A 158 3.75 -3.55 24.12
CA ILE A 158 2.72 -2.54 23.85
C ILE A 158 1.38 -3.21 23.47
N GLU A 159 1.41 -4.20 22.59
CA GLU A 159 0.22 -4.92 22.16
C GLU A 159 -0.41 -5.74 23.28
N LEU A 160 0.40 -6.39 24.12
CA LEU A 160 -0.08 -7.12 25.30
C LEU A 160 -0.72 -6.18 26.30
N LYS A 161 -0.12 -5.01 26.56
CA LYS A 161 -0.71 -4.00 27.45
C LYS A 161 -2.08 -3.56 26.96
N GLY A 162 -2.22 -3.25 25.66
CA GLY A 162 -3.51 -2.91 25.06
C GLY A 162 -4.53 -4.05 25.11
N LEU A 163 -4.09 -5.30 25.06
CA LEU A 163 -4.96 -6.48 25.25
C LEU A 163 -5.45 -6.58 26.68
N TYR A 164 -4.56 -6.45 27.67
CA TYR A 164 -4.91 -6.48 29.09
C TYR A 164 -5.89 -5.38 29.46
N GLU A 165 -5.71 -4.17 28.97
CA GLU A 165 -6.64 -3.05 29.19
C GLU A 165 -8.05 -3.37 28.64
N ARG A 166 -8.14 -3.95 27.44
CA ARG A 166 -9.43 -4.37 26.85
C ARG A 166 -10.11 -5.49 27.64
N ILE A 167 -9.35 -6.45 28.13
CA ILE A 167 -9.87 -7.54 28.96
C ILE A 167 -10.35 -6.99 30.31
N ALA A 168 -9.60 -6.12 30.96
CA ALA A 168 -9.99 -5.51 32.24
C ALA A 168 -11.32 -4.76 32.13
N VAL A 169 -11.52 -4.00 31.04
CA VAL A 169 -12.79 -3.29 30.79
C VAL A 169 -13.95 -4.27 30.59
N SER A 170 -13.71 -5.40 29.91
CA SER A 170 -14.78 -6.40 29.71
C SER A 170 -15.20 -7.12 30.99
N TYR A 171 -14.29 -7.29 31.94
CA TYR A 171 -14.62 -7.93 33.24
C TYR A 171 -15.30 -7.00 34.22
N THR A 172 -15.13 -5.67 34.13
CA THR A 172 -15.81 -4.70 34.99
C THR A 172 -17.29 -4.50 34.65
N HIS A 173 -17.78 -5.02 33.52
CA HIS A 173 -19.20 -4.97 33.16
C HIS A 173 -20.00 -6.24 33.53
N LEU A 174 -19.37 -7.20 34.24
CA LEU A 174 -20.02 -8.47 34.65
C LEU A 174 -20.25 -8.57 36.17
N THR A 175 -20.01 -7.49 36.91
CA THR A 175 -20.41 -7.29 38.30
C THR A 175 -21.31 -6.07 38.39
#